data_64e558e095be2465a6de4a33c583e43a
#
_entry.id   64e558e095be2465a6de4a33c583e43a
#
_cell.length_a   1.000
_cell.length_b   1.000
_cell.length_c   1.000
_cell.angle_alpha   90.00
_cell.angle_beta   90.00
_cell.angle_gamma   90.00
#
_symmetry.space_group_name_H-M   'P 1'
#
loop_
_entity.id
_entity.type
_entity.pdbx_description
1 polymer ?
#
loop_
_entity_poly.entity_id
_entity_poly.type
_entity_poly.pdbx_seq_one_letter_code
_entity_poly.pdbx_strand_id
1 'polypeptide(L)'
;VKAANGKPVLFFPARYDIYQTQESDGYAALVGGIHGFSTDANALAAGGKGLGTIPHALIASYKGDTVAATEAFDKYVDPSIARIALVDFDNDCVNTSLAVARKLGKKLAGVRLDTSGSMVDKSLWTQIGTFKPTGVCKELVCNVRRALDAEGFNHVKIIASGGFDAERVAAFEEMGVPVDTYAVGSSFFDGNINYTADIVKVDGKDCAKAGRKYNPNPKMELVK
;
A
#
# COMPACT_ATOMS: atom_id res chain seq x y z
N VAL A 1 15.12 -0.72 -8.92
CA VAL A 1 14.64 -1.48 -10.10
C VAL A 1 15.47 -2.76 -10.29
N LYS A 2 16.80 -2.67 -10.43
CA LYS A 2 17.66 -3.86 -10.65
C LYS A 2 17.45 -4.97 -9.61
N ALA A 3 17.29 -4.61 -8.34
CA ALA A 3 17.08 -5.56 -7.23
C ALA A 3 15.75 -6.35 -7.35
N ALA A 4 14.78 -5.85 -8.12
CA ALA A 4 13.46 -6.49 -8.26
C ALA A 4 13.43 -7.62 -9.31
N ASN A 5 14.57 -8.00 -9.87
CA ASN A 5 14.72 -9.15 -10.77
C ASN A 5 13.65 -9.19 -11.90
N GLY A 6 13.41 -8.05 -12.55
CA GLY A 6 12.43 -7.90 -13.62
C GLY A 6 10.98 -7.66 -13.19
N LYS A 7 10.68 -7.69 -11.89
CA LYS A 7 9.35 -7.32 -11.38
C LYS A 7 9.15 -5.80 -11.41
N PRO A 8 7.91 -5.32 -11.60
CA PRO A 8 7.60 -3.90 -11.58
C PRO A 8 7.95 -3.24 -10.24
N VAL A 9 8.55 -2.06 -10.31
CA VAL A 9 8.74 -1.17 -9.17
C VAL A 9 7.98 0.12 -9.43
N LEU A 10 7.14 0.52 -8.47
CA LEU A 10 6.32 1.72 -8.53
C LEU A 10 6.92 2.81 -7.64
N PHE A 11 6.91 4.04 -8.13
CA PHE A 11 7.37 5.23 -7.44
C PHE A 11 6.24 5.82 -6.59
N PHE A 12 6.29 5.59 -5.27
CA PHE A 12 5.22 5.95 -4.32
C PHE A 12 5.66 6.95 -3.25
N PRO A 13 6.32 8.05 -3.61
CA PRO A 13 6.81 9.01 -2.63
C PRO A 13 5.87 10.21 -2.39
N ALA A 14 4.61 10.19 -2.76
CA ALA A 14 3.72 11.34 -2.78
C ALA A 14 3.73 12.23 -1.52
N ARG A 15 4.12 11.69 -0.36
CA ARG A 15 4.22 12.39 0.93
C ARG A 15 5.63 12.90 1.26
N TYR A 16 6.61 12.67 0.39
CA TYR A 16 7.99 13.09 0.58
C TYR A 16 8.31 14.30 -0.28
N ASP A 17 9.25 15.11 0.21
CA ASP A 17 9.74 16.32 -0.44
C ASP A 17 8.64 17.39 -0.69
N ILE A 18 8.94 18.42 -1.44
CA ILE A 18 8.03 19.50 -1.76
C ILE A 18 7.25 19.18 -3.05
N TYR A 19 5.99 19.61 -3.10
CA TYR A 19 5.12 19.26 -4.23
C TYR A 19 5.58 19.85 -5.58
N GLN A 20 6.37 20.93 -5.55
CA GLN A 20 6.90 21.59 -6.75
C GLN A 20 7.92 20.74 -7.51
N THR A 21 8.59 19.78 -6.85
CA THR A 21 9.59 18.92 -7.47
C THR A 21 9.04 17.61 -8.02
N GLN A 22 7.75 17.33 -7.81
CA GLN A 22 7.17 16.02 -8.16
C GLN A 22 7.36 15.63 -9.63
N GLU A 23 7.29 16.59 -10.57
CA GLU A 23 7.52 16.31 -11.99
C GLU A 23 8.96 15.91 -12.25
N SER A 24 9.93 16.65 -11.71
CA SER A 24 11.36 16.35 -11.87
C SER A 24 11.76 15.04 -11.18
N ASP A 25 11.19 14.77 -10.02
CA ASP A 25 11.41 13.50 -9.30
C ASP A 25 10.85 12.31 -10.09
N GLY A 26 9.67 12.50 -10.67
CA GLY A 26 9.06 11.51 -11.57
C GLY A 26 9.91 11.26 -12.82
N TYR A 27 10.45 12.33 -13.43
CA TYR A 27 11.36 12.20 -14.57
C TYR A 27 12.63 11.43 -14.18
N ALA A 28 13.26 11.77 -13.08
CA ALA A 28 14.45 11.07 -12.60
C ALA A 28 14.16 9.58 -12.33
N ALA A 29 13.01 9.29 -11.73
CA ALA A 29 12.56 7.91 -11.50
C ALA A 29 12.30 7.15 -12.82
N LEU A 30 11.71 7.80 -13.82
CA LEU A 30 11.51 7.24 -15.17
C LEU A 30 12.85 6.85 -15.81
N VAL A 31 13.84 7.76 -15.77
CA VAL A 31 15.20 7.49 -16.27
C VAL A 31 15.82 6.33 -15.50
N GLY A 32 15.54 6.19 -14.20
CA GLY A 32 15.96 5.06 -13.36
C GLY A 32 15.24 3.74 -13.66
N GLY A 33 14.28 3.72 -14.61
CA GLY A 33 13.57 2.53 -15.04
C GLY A 33 12.35 2.17 -14.19
N ILE A 34 11.75 3.13 -13.49
CA ILE A 34 10.49 2.91 -12.75
C ILE A 34 9.34 2.62 -13.73
N HIS A 35 8.43 1.74 -13.31
CA HIS A 35 7.34 1.23 -14.13
C HIS A 35 6.02 1.98 -13.96
N GLY A 36 5.88 2.80 -12.91
CA GLY A 36 4.66 3.57 -12.66
C GLY A 36 4.79 4.49 -11.46
N PHE A 37 3.88 5.45 -11.34
CA PHE A 37 3.95 6.59 -10.43
C PHE A 37 2.68 6.73 -9.61
N SER A 38 2.77 7.16 -8.36
CA SER A 38 1.62 7.29 -7.46
C SER A 38 0.78 8.55 -7.68
N THR A 39 1.29 9.54 -8.41
CA THR A 39 0.57 10.78 -8.70
C THR A 39 0.66 11.15 -10.17
N ASP A 40 -0.33 11.90 -10.66
CA ASP A 40 -0.31 12.43 -12.02
C ASP A 40 0.89 13.37 -12.23
N ALA A 41 1.24 14.16 -11.21
CA ALA A 41 2.40 15.05 -11.28
C ALA A 41 3.71 14.28 -11.50
N ASN A 42 3.94 13.18 -10.78
CA ASN A 42 5.11 12.33 -11.03
C ASN A 42 5.06 11.64 -12.41
N ALA A 43 3.87 11.37 -12.95
CA ALA A 43 3.70 10.67 -14.22
C ALA A 43 3.82 11.58 -15.45
N LEU A 44 3.84 12.91 -15.29
CA LEU A 44 3.81 13.87 -16.41
C LEU A 44 4.91 13.60 -17.44
N ALA A 45 6.14 13.39 -17.02
CA ALA A 45 7.26 13.12 -17.92
C ALA A 45 7.13 11.79 -18.68
N ALA A 46 6.33 10.86 -18.15
CA ALA A 46 6.00 9.59 -18.81
C ALA A 46 4.79 9.69 -19.73
N GLY A 47 4.19 10.90 -19.87
CA GLY A 47 2.98 11.12 -20.67
C GLY A 47 1.75 10.36 -20.14
N GLY A 48 1.78 9.93 -18.87
CA GLY A 48 0.77 9.06 -18.27
C GLY A 48 0.02 9.69 -17.10
N LYS A 49 -0.90 8.89 -16.56
CA LYS A 49 -1.59 9.17 -15.30
C LYS A 49 -0.97 8.36 -14.17
N GLY A 50 -1.09 8.86 -12.96
CA GLY A 50 -0.68 8.15 -11.78
C GLY A 50 -1.42 6.80 -11.63
N LEU A 51 -0.69 5.81 -11.11
CA LEU A 51 -1.24 4.51 -10.72
C LEU A 51 -1.56 4.56 -9.22
N GLY A 52 -2.81 4.37 -8.88
CA GLY A 52 -3.26 4.38 -7.50
C GLY A 52 -3.72 3.02 -7.00
N THR A 53 -3.78 2.93 -5.70
CA THR A 53 -4.51 1.87 -5.00
C THR A 53 -5.52 2.54 -4.08
N ILE A 54 -6.47 1.80 -3.56
CA ILE A 54 -7.42 2.32 -2.57
C ILE A 54 -6.62 2.85 -1.36
N PRO A 55 -6.81 4.13 -0.95
CA PRO A 55 -6.08 4.69 0.18
C PRO A 55 -6.80 4.42 1.51
N HIS A 56 -6.07 4.45 2.64
CA HIS A 56 -6.65 4.34 3.98
C HIS A 56 -7.76 5.38 4.25
N ALA A 57 -7.62 6.58 3.68
CA ALA A 57 -8.64 7.63 3.82
C ALA A 57 -10.01 7.22 3.23
N LEU A 58 -10.02 6.54 2.09
CA LEU A 58 -11.26 6.00 1.53
C LEU A 58 -11.86 4.92 2.44
N ILE A 59 -11.03 4.00 2.93
CA ILE A 59 -11.50 2.95 3.86
C ILE A 59 -12.07 3.58 5.14
N ALA A 60 -11.39 4.58 5.71
CA ALA A 60 -11.89 5.29 6.88
C ALA A 60 -13.24 5.98 6.61
N SER A 61 -13.46 6.59 5.43
CA SER A 61 -14.73 7.22 5.07
C SER A 61 -15.88 6.20 4.98
N TYR A 62 -15.58 4.93 4.77
CA TYR A 62 -16.49 3.78 4.88
C TYR A 62 -16.45 3.13 6.28
N LYS A 63 -16.06 3.89 7.31
CA LYS A 63 -16.03 3.45 8.72
C LYS A 63 -15.14 2.22 8.98
N GLY A 64 -14.08 2.08 8.18
CA GLY A 64 -13.14 0.97 8.27
C GLY A 64 -13.51 -0.26 7.42
N ASP A 65 -14.64 -0.25 6.74
CA ASP A 65 -15.05 -1.36 5.87
C ASP A 65 -14.29 -1.33 4.53
N THR A 66 -13.22 -2.11 4.46
CA THR A 66 -12.39 -2.21 3.25
C THR A 66 -13.17 -2.80 2.07
N VAL A 67 -14.09 -3.72 2.32
CA VAL A 67 -14.91 -4.33 1.25
C VAL A 67 -15.83 -3.29 0.65
N ALA A 68 -16.60 -2.57 1.48
CA ALA A 68 -17.50 -1.51 1.02
C ALA A 68 -16.74 -0.39 0.28
N ALA A 69 -15.57 0.02 0.80
CA ALA A 69 -14.72 1.01 0.13
C ALA A 69 -14.26 0.53 -1.25
N THR A 70 -13.90 -0.76 -1.38
CA THR A 70 -13.44 -1.34 -2.64
C THR A 70 -14.60 -1.50 -3.64
N GLU A 71 -15.79 -1.87 -3.17
CA GLU A 71 -17.01 -1.89 -4.01
C GLU A 71 -17.37 -0.50 -4.54
N ALA A 72 -17.31 0.50 -3.68
CA ALA A 72 -17.56 1.87 -4.11
C ALA A 72 -16.54 2.34 -5.15
N PHE A 73 -15.27 2.01 -4.95
CA PHE A 73 -14.22 2.26 -5.94
C PHE A 73 -14.54 1.57 -7.28
N ASP A 74 -14.92 0.30 -7.26
CA ASP A 74 -15.28 -0.46 -8.48
C ASP A 74 -16.49 0.18 -9.20
N LYS A 75 -17.44 0.69 -8.45
CA LYS A 75 -18.69 1.26 -8.99
C LYS A 75 -18.51 2.65 -9.60
N TYR A 76 -17.70 3.51 -8.98
CA TYR A 76 -17.67 4.93 -9.29
C TYR A 76 -16.39 5.40 -9.98
N VAL A 77 -15.32 4.63 -9.95
CA VAL A 77 -14.05 4.97 -10.59
C VAL A 77 -13.97 4.33 -11.97
N ASP A 78 -13.31 5.05 -12.90
CA ASP A 78 -13.13 4.61 -14.28
C ASP A 78 -12.72 3.12 -14.35
N PRO A 79 -13.44 2.28 -15.10
CA PRO A 79 -13.17 0.84 -15.18
C PRO A 79 -11.79 0.48 -15.76
N SER A 80 -11.12 1.41 -16.45
CA SER A 80 -9.74 1.22 -16.93
C SER A 80 -8.70 1.19 -15.80
N ILE A 81 -9.04 1.73 -14.61
CA ILE A 81 -8.15 1.74 -13.45
C ILE A 81 -8.22 0.39 -12.74
N ALA A 82 -7.07 -0.22 -12.49
CA ALA A 82 -6.99 -1.51 -11.81
C ALA A 82 -7.56 -1.47 -10.38
N ARG A 83 -8.38 -2.46 -10.02
CA ARG A 83 -8.93 -2.61 -8.67
C ARG A 83 -7.89 -3.24 -7.77
N ILE A 84 -7.16 -2.40 -7.04
CA ILE A 84 -6.13 -2.83 -6.09
C ILE A 84 -6.56 -2.38 -4.69
N ALA A 85 -6.89 -3.34 -3.84
CA ALA A 85 -7.33 -3.09 -2.47
C ALA A 85 -6.14 -2.97 -1.51
N LEU A 86 -6.20 -1.99 -0.60
CA LEU A 86 -5.27 -1.84 0.51
C LEU A 86 -5.85 -2.61 1.71
N VAL A 87 -5.14 -3.64 2.21
CA VAL A 87 -5.75 -4.67 3.07
C VAL A 87 -5.25 -4.68 4.52
N ASP A 88 -4.49 -3.67 4.91
CA ASP A 88 -3.87 -3.60 6.25
C ASP A 88 -4.59 -2.65 7.22
N PHE A 89 -5.80 -2.17 6.89
CA PHE A 89 -6.52 -1.21 7.72
C PHE A 89 -6.77 -1.74 9.14
N ASP A 90 -7.26 -2.97 9.26
CA ASP A 90 -7.53 -3.66 10.53
C ASP A 90 -6.36 -4.53 11.01
N ASN A 91 -5.21 -4.41 10.35
CA ASN A 91 -4.02 -5.25 10.62
C ASN A 91 -4.32 -6.75 10.49
N ASP A 92 -5.14 -7.11 9.50
CA ASP A 92 -5.59 -8.48 9.20
C ASP A 92 -5.59 -8.68 7.67
N CYS A 93 -4.40 -8.70 7.10
CA CYS A 93 -4.24 -8.71 5.64
C CYS A 93 -4.81 -9.96 4.99
N VAL A 94 -4.74 -11.12 5.63
CA VAL A 94 -5.24 -12.38 5.05
C VAL A 94 -6.75 -12.36 4.95
N ASN A 95 -7.47 -12.14 6.05
CA ASN A 95 -8.93 -12.16 6.05
C ASN A 95 -9.51 -11.03 5.21
N THR A 96 -8.90 -9.83 5.25
CA THR A 96 -9.32 -8.69 4.43
C THR A 96 -9.13 -8.98 2.94
N SER A 97 -7.98 -9.58 2.54
CA SER A 97 -7.75 -9.98 1.15
C SER A 97 -8.79 -10.97 0.63
N LEU A 98 -9.11 -11.99 1.44
CA LEU A 98 -10.15 -12.97 1.09
C LEU A 98 -11.53 -12.33 0.98
N ALA A 99 -11.89 -11.46 1.93
CA ALA A 99 -13.19 -10.79 1.92
C ALA A 99 -13.39 -9.94 0.65
N VAL A 100 -12.37 -9.15 0.28
CA VAL A 100 -12.40 -8.35 -0.95
C VAL A 100 -12.38 -9.23 -2.20
N ALA A 101 -11.57 -10.29 -2.22
CA ALA A 101 -11.49 -11.22 -3.37
C ALA A 101 -12.81 -11.95 -3.61
N ARG A 102 -13.46 -12.44 -2.56
CA ARG A 102 -14.80 -13.07 -2.64
C ARG A 102 -15.84 -12.09 -3.18
N LYS A 103 -15.73 -10.81 -2.81
CA LYS A 103 -16.70 -9.79 -3.23
C LYS A 103 -16.53 -9.34 -4.67
N LEU A 104 -15.31 -9.06 -5.10
CA LEU A 104 -15.03 -8.54 -6.44
C LEU A 104 -14.76 -9.63 -7.47
N GLY A 105 -14.38 -10.84 -7.03
CA GLY A 105 -14.05 -11.94 -7.94
C GLY A 105 -12.96 -11.55 -8.93
N LYS A 106 -13.20 -11.83 -10.20
CA LYS A 106 -12.23 -11.57 -11.30
C LYS A 106 -11.90 -10.09 -11.53
N LYS A 107 -12.69 -9.17 -10.99
CA LYS A 107 -12.43 -7.73 -11.11
C LYS A 107 -11.29 -7.26 -10.21
N LEU A 108 -11.01 -7.98 -9.12
CA LEU A 108 -9.90 -7.63 -8.24
C LEU A 108 -8.57 -7.92 -8.92
N ALA A 109 -7.84 -6.87 -9.27
CA ALA A 109 -6.55 -6.99 -9.92
C ALA A 109 -5.43 -7.33 -8.92
N GLY A 110 -5.52 -6.82 -7.69
CA GLY A 110 -4.50 -7.05 -6.68
C GLY A 110 -4.86 -6.59 -5.28
N VAL A 111 -4.01 -6.95 -4.33
CA VAL A 111 -4.03 -6.47 -2.96
C VAL A 111 -2.70 -5.82 -2.62
N ARG A 112 -2.73 -4.70 -1.88
CA ARG A 112 -1.52 -4.02 -1.40
C ARG A 112 -1.36 -4.23 0.09
N LEU A 113 -0.19 -4.71 0.48
CA LEU A 113 0.25 -4.85 1.86
C LEU A 113 1.07 -3.61 2.23
N ASP A 114 0.68 -2.94 3.32
CA ASP A 114 1.33 -1.71 3.82
C ASP A 114 1.41 -1.71 5.36
N THR A 115 1.53 -2.91 5.94
CA THR A 115 1.65 -3.11 7.39
C THR A 115 2.82 -2.32 7.93
N SER A 116 2.57 -1.51 8.98
CA SER A 116 3.61 -0.69 9.60
C SER A 116 4.76 -1.55 10.14
N GLY A 117 5.99 -1.07 9.96
CA GLY A 117 7.20 -1.73 10.49
C GLY A 117 7.25 -1.93 12.00
N SER A 118 6.33 -1.30 12.75
CA SER A 118 6.15 -1.46 14.20
C SER A 118 5.02 -2.40 14.59
N MET A 119 4.29 -2.97 13.63
CA MET A 119 3.11 -3.80 13.90
C MET A 119 3.31 -5.23 13.40
N VAL A 120 2.64 -6.17 14.05
CA VAL A 120 2.56 -7.58 13.66
C VAL A 120 1.15 -7.86 13.16
N ASP A 121 1.02 -8.30 11.91
CA ASP A 121 -0.28 -8.68 11.34
C ASP A 121 -0.91 -9.85 12.11
N LYS A 122 -2.23 -9.85 12.24
CA LYS A 122 -2.96 -10.90 12.98
C LYS A 122 -2.67 -12.30 12.47
N SER A 123 -2.46 -12.48 11.17
CA SER A 123 -2.14 -13.79 10.58
C SER A 123 -0.81 -14.38 11.05
N LEU A 124 0.05 -13.56 11.66
CA LEU A 124 1.36 -13.99 12.18
C LEU A 124 1.38 -14.30 13.67
N TRP A 125 0.34 -13.97 14.43
CA TRP A 125 0.35 -14.11 15.90
C TRP A 125 0.64 -15.53 16.39
N THR A 126 0.20 -16.53 15.64
CA THR A 126 0.47 -17.94 15.95
C THR A 126 1.79 -18.45 15.36
N GLN A 127 2.51 -17.61 14.61
CA GLN A 127 3.76 -17.96 13.92
C GLN A 127 4.98 -17.21 14.48
N ILE A 128 4.80 -16.39 15.51
CA ILE A 128 5.89 -15.63 16.15
C ILE A 128 6.91 -16.62 16.70
N GLY A 129 8.17 -16.46 16.30
CA GLY A 129 9.23 -17.39 16.70
C GLY A 129 10.61 -16.92 16.23
N THR A 130 11.15 -17.53 15.20
CA THR A 130 12.55 -17.35 14.75
C THR A 130 12.76 -16.24 13.72
N PHE A 131 11.71 -15.50 13.35
CA PHE A 131 11.79 -14.42 12.36
C PHE A 131 11.28 -13.10 12.94
N LYS A 132 11.58 -11.99 12.26
CA LYS A 132 11.05 -10.66 12.60
C LYS A 132 9.64 -10.50 12.01
N PRO A 133 8.56 -10.57 12.81
CA PRO A 133 7.20 -10.63 12.31
C PRO A 133 6.59 -9.26 11.97
N THR A 134 7.35 -8.16 12.15
CA THR A 134 6.83 -6.80 12.01
C THR A 134 6.86 -6.32 10.57
N GLY A 135 5.85 -5.51 10.21
CA GLY A 135 5.74 -4.94 8.86
C GLY A 135 5.35 -5.98 7.81
N VAL A 136 5.63 -5.65 6.55
CA VAL A 136 5.38 -6.57 5.43
C VAL A 136 6.55 -7.57 5.34
N CYS A 137 6.56 -8.61 6.16
CA CYS A 137 7.58 -9.65 6.13
C CYS A 137 7.23 -10.77 5.12
N LYS A 138 8.20 -11.66 4.85
CA LYS A 138 8.04 -12.81 3.94
C LYS A 138 6.84 -13.67 4.33
N GLU A 139 6.71 -13.98 5.61
CA GLU A 139 5.68 -14.85 6.14
C GLU A 139 4.27 -14.26 5.90
N LEU A 140 4.11 -12.94 6.06
CA LEU A 140 2.85 -12.25 5.77
C LEU A 140 2.48 -12.40 4.28
N VAL A 141 3.41 -12.12 3.38
CA VAL A 141 3.18 -12.25 1.93
C VAL A 141 2.82 -13.67 1.57
N CYS A 142 3.56 -14.66 2.10
CA CYS A 142 3.28 -16.08 1.88
C CYS A 142 1.91 -16.51 2.43
N ASN A 143 1.49 -16.00 3.59
CA ASN A 143 0.18 -16.29 4.16
C ASN A 143 -0.95 -15.74 3.27
N VAL A 144 -0.83 -14.50 2.80
CA VAL A 144 -1.80 -13.89 1.88
C VAL A 144 -1.87 -14.67 0.57
N ARG A 145 -0.73 -15.00 -0.04
CA ARG A 145 -0.69 -15.77 -1.30
C ARG A 145 -1.34 -17.14 -1.14
N ARG A 146 -0.97 -17.88 -0.10
CA ARG A 146 -1.52 -19.20 0.18
C ARG A 146 -3.03 -19.17 0.40
N ALA A 147 -3.52 -18.16 1.12
CA ALA A 147 -4.94 -18.02 1.38
C ALA A 147 -5.73 -17.71 0.10
N LEU A 148 -5.23 -16.79 -0.73
CA LEU A 148 -5.85 -16.47 -2.02
C LEU A 148 -5.86 -17.67 -2.96
N ASP A 149 -4.76 -18.42 -3.04
CA ASP A 149 -4.65 -19.60 -3.90
C ASP A 149 -5.58 -20.73 -3.46
N ALA A 150 -5.72 -20.93 -2.15
CA ALA A 150 -6.61 -21.95 -1.58
C ALA A 150 -8.08 -21.73 -1.95
N GLU A 151 -8.48 -20.48 -2.22
CA GLU A 151 -9.83 -20.14 -2.67
C GLU A 151 -9.92 -19.88 -4.19
N GLY A 152 -8.87 -20.18 -4.95
CA GLY A 152 -8.87 -20.05 -6.41
C GLY A 152 -8.64 -18.63 -6.93
N PHE A 153 -8.18 -17.70 -6.09
CA PHE A 153 -7.86 -16.32 -6.47
C PHE A 153 -6.40 -16.15 -6.92
N ASN A 154 -5.87 -17.12 -7.67
CA ASN A 154 -4.48 -17.12 -8.17
C ASN A 154 -4.14 -15.92 -9.06
N HIS A 155 -5.15 -15.31 -9.68
CA HIS A 155 -4.99 -14.14 -10.54
C HIS A 155 -4.73 -12.85 -9.77
N VAL A 156 -5.07 -12.81 -8.47
CA VAL A 156 -4.92 -11.60 -7.64
C VAL A 156 -3.45 -11.34 -7.36
N LYS A 157 -2.94 -10.18 -7.79
CA LYS A 157 -1.56 -9.77 -7.61
C LYS A 157 -1.28 -9.26 -6.21
N ILE A 158 -0.06 -9.46 -5.71
CA ILE A 158 0.39 -8.93 -4.42
C ILE A 158 1.36 -7.78 -4.64
N ILE A 159 0.99 -6.59 -4.16
CA ILE A 159 1.82 -5.41 -4.16
C ILE A 159 2.40 -5.21 -2.74
N ALA A 160 3.71 -5.24 -2.60
CA ALA A 160 4.39 -4.99 -1.34
C ALA A 160 4.81 -3.52 -1.22
N SER A 161 4.43 -2.87 -0.13
CA SER A 161 4.81 -1.51 0.23
C SER A 161 5.21 -1.41 1.71
N GLY A 162 5.47 -0.22 2.24
CA GLY A 162 5.82 -0.06 3.65
C GLY A 162 7.32 -0.23 3.94
N GLY A 163 8.14 0.74 3.49
CA GLY A 163 9.55 0.84 3.83
C GLY A 163 10.45 -0.17 3.08
N PHE A 164 10.13 -0.45 1.83
CA PHE A 164 11.03 -1.18 0.94
C PHE A 164 12.14 -0.26 0.41
N ASP A 165 13.35 -0.80 0.37
CA ASP A 165 14.55 -0.27 -0.26
C ASP A 165 15.18 -1.34 -1.17
N ALA A 166 16.32 -1.05 -1.77
CA ALA A 166 16.98 -1.96 -2.69
C ALA A 166 17.44 -3.26 -2.02
N GLU A 167 17.94 -3.18 -0.79
CA GLU A 167 18.44 -4.35 -0.04
C GLU A 167 17.28 -5.27 0.34
N ARG A 168 16.19 -4.71 0.83
CA ARG A 168 15.01 -5.47 1.21
C ARG A 168 14.33 -6.11 0.01
N VAL A 169 14.26 -5.41 -1.13
CA VAL A 169 13.77 -5.99 -2.38
C VAL A 169 14.65 -7.16 -2.82
N ALA A 170 15.98 -7.00 -2.82
CA ALA A 170 16.91 -8.06 -3.17
C ALA A 170 16.75 -9.30 -2.28
N ALA A 171 16.64 -9.10 -0.96
CA ALA A 171 16.42 -10.19 -0.01
C ALA A 171 15.08 -10.92 -0.25
N PHE A 172 14.02 -10.21 -0.60
CA PHE A 172 12.72 -10.81 -0.93
C PHE A 172 12.81 -11.65 -2.20
N GLU A 173 13.50 -11.17 -3.23
CA GLU A 173 13.70 -11.91 -4.47
C GLU A 173 14.58 -13.15 -4.26
N GLU A 174 15.66 -13.04 -3.50
CA GLU A 174 16.52 -14.17 -3.14
C GLU A 174 15.76 -15.27 -2.39
N MET A 175 14.87 -14.86 -1.47
CA MET A 175 14.02 -15.80 -0.72
C MET A 175 12.84 -16.36 -1.51
N GLY A 176 12.63 -15.93 -2.76
CA GLY A 176 11.49 -16.35 -3.58
C GLY A 176 10.13 -15.94 -3.02
N VAL A 177 10.05 -14.76 -2.37
CA VAL A 177 8.79 -14.25 -1.81
C VAL A 177 7.80 -13.93 -2.95
N PRO A 178 6.54 -14.38 -2.89
CA PRO A 178 5.57 -14.23 -3.98
C PRO A 178 4.99 -12.80 -4.05
N VAL A 179 5.86 -11.81 -4.23
CA VAL A 179 5.50 -10.43 -4.55
C VAL A 179 5.42 -10.28 -6.06
N ASP A 180 4.37 -9.64 -6.57
CA ASP A 180 4.24 -9.33 -7.99
C ASP A 180 4.76 -7.94 -8.34
N THR A 181 4.69 -6.99 -7.39
CA THR A 181 5.06 -5.58 -7.61
C THR A 181 5.54 -4.95 -6.31
N TYR A 182 6.58 -4.14 -6.37
CA TYR A 182 7.06 -3.36 -5.24
C TYR A 182 6.64 -1.90 -5.37
N ALA A 183 6.06 -1.31 -4.32
CA ALA A 183 5.76 0.10 -4.23
C ALA A 183 6.73 0.77 -3.24
N VAL A 184 7.61 1.59 -3.77
CA VAL A 184 8.74 2.17 -3.04
C VAL A 184 8.59 3.68 -2.98
N GLY A 185 8.85 4.27 -1.83
CA GLY A 185 8.72 5.72 -1.64
C GLY A 185 9.89 6.32 -0.87
N SER A 186 9.93 6.11 0.45
CA SER A 186 10.88 6.76 1.36
C SER A 186 12.35 6.59 1.00
N SER A 187 12.73 5.44 0.45
CA SER A 187 14.13 5.14 0.13
C SER A 187 14.68 5.88 -1.10
N PHE A 188 13.85 6.64 -1.79
CA PHE A 188 14.30 7.51 -2.90
C PHE A 188 14.76 8.89 -2.42
N PHE A 189 14.53 9.23 -1.14
CA PHE A 189 14.80 10.56 -0.62
C PHE A 189 15.64 10.50 0.64
N ASP A 190 16.73 11.24 0.66
CA ASP A 190 17.62 11.38 1.82
C ASP A 190 17.15 12.47 2.80
N GLY A 191 16.06 13.15 2.49
CA GLY A 191 15.55 14.29 3.26
C GLY A 191 14.56 13.91 4.33
N ASN A 192 14.39 14.82 5.31
CA ASN A 192 13.45 14.67 6.42
C ASN A 192 12.06 15.27 6.15
N ILE A 193 11.81 15.79 4.94
CA ILE A 193 10.51 16.37 4.60
C ILE A 193 9.55 15.22 4.27
N ASN A 194 8.64 14.96 5.20
CA ASN A 194 7.71 13.86 5.13
C ASN A 194 6.38 14.27 5.80
N TYR A 195 5.33 14.31 5.03
CA TYR A 195 4.00 14.67 5.50
C TYR A 195 3.07 13.46 5.48
N THR A 196 2.61 13.06 6.67
CA THR A 196 1.61 12.00 6.80
C THR A 196 0.32 12.59 7.34
N ALA A 197 -0.78 12.33 6.64
CA ALA A 197 -2.12 12.66 7.11
C ALA A 197 -2.93 11.37 7.22
N ASP A 198 -3.44 11.09 8.41
CA ASP A 198 -4.31 9.94 8.67
C ASP A 198 -5.68 10.42 9.17
N ILE A 199 -6.75 9.84 8.67
CA ILE A 199 -8.08 10.02 9.27
C ILE A 199 -8.12 9.20 10.56
N VAL A 200 -8.53 9.84 11.65
CA VAL A 200 -8.63 9.21 12.98
C VAL A 200 -10.04 9.31 13.59
N LYS A 201 -10.92 10.13 12.98
CA LYS A 201 -12.34 10.22 13.35
C LYS A 201 -13.20 10.41 12.10
N VAL A 202 -14.38 9.80 12.09
CA VAL A 202 -15.42 9.98 11.08
C VAL A 202 -16.75 10.18 11.80
N ASP A 203 -17.49 11.23 11.44
CA ASP A 203 -18.76 11.62 12.10
C ASP A 203 -18.63 11.70 13.63
N GLY A 204 -17.51 12.25 14.13
CA GLY A 204 -17.20 12.37 15.54
C GLY A 204 -16.81 11.10 16.28
N LYS A 205 -16.85 9.94 15.62
CA LYS A 205 -16.50 8.64 16.18
C LYS A 205 -15.07 8.27 15.79
N ASP A 206 -14.37 7.57 16.68
CA ASP A 206 -13.04 7.06 16.38
C ASP A 206 -13.11 6.07 15.21
N CYS A 207 -12.33 6.36 14.19
CA CYS A 207 -12.15 5.50 13.01
C CYS A 207 -10.76 5.76 12.43
N ALA A 208 -9.88 4.80 12.56
CA ALA A 208 -8.52 4.93 12.10
C ALA A 208 -7.96 3.56 11.67
N LYS A 209 -6.98 3.58 10.78
CA LYS A 209 -6.14 2.42 10.53
C LYS A 209 -5.55 1.90 11.84
N ALA A 210 -5.42 0.59 11.98
CA ALA A 210 -4.77 -0.05 13.11
C ALA A 210 -3.39 0.60 13.41
N GLY A 211 -3.12 0.88 14.68
CA GLY A 211 -1.92 1.60 15.13
C GLY A 211 -2.01 3.14 15.03
N ARG A 212 -3.13 3.71 14.55
CA ARG A 212 -3.41 5.15 14.55
C ARG A 212 -4.52 5.47 15.55
N LYS A 213 -4.47 6.66 16.16
CA LYS A 213 -5.51 7.15 17.07
C LYS A 213 -5.55 8.66 17.07
N TYR A 214 -6.67 9.24 17.48
CA TYR A 214 -6.72 10.67 17.75
C TYR A 214 -5.76 11.03 18.90
N ASN A 215 -4.92 12.03 18.65
CA ASN A 215 -4.01 12.57 19.62
C ASN A 215 -4.24 14.09 19.70
N PRO A 216 -4.88 14.60 20.76
CA PRO A 216 -5.14 16.04 20.90
C PRO A 216 -3.84 16.83 20.87
N ASN A 217 -3.80 17.88 20.08
CA ASN A 217 -2.69 18.81 20.06
C ASN A 217 -3.14 20.17 20.64
N PRO A 218 -2.77 20.51 21.87
CA PRO A 218 -3.18 21.75 22.51
C PRO A 218 -2.58 23.01 21.85
N LYS A 219 -1.62 22.85 20.95
CA LYS A 219 -1.02 23.96 20.18
C LYS A 219 -1.80 24.27 18.89
N MET A 220 -2.80 23.47 18.55
CA MET A 220 -3.63 23.73 17.37
C MET A 220 -4.73 24.73 17.72
N GLU A 221 -4.84 25.77 16.91
CA GLU A 221 -5.89 26.77 16.98
C GLU A 221 -6.86 26.62 15.80
N LEU A 222 -8.15 26.85 16.05
CA LEU A 222 -9.15 26.86 15.00
C LEU A 222 -8.95 28.11 14.14
N VAL A 223 -8.59 27.93 12.89
CA VAL A 223 -8.58 29.00 11.90
C VAL A 223 -10.01 29.29 11.48
N LYS A 224 -10.48 30.52 11.76
CA LYS A 224 -11.82 30.99 11.37
C LYS A 224 -11.82 31.59 9.97
#